data_ed2a55224dddcfd372e7739c128f2d66
#
_entry.id   ed2a55224dddcfd372e7739c128f2d66
#
_cell.length_a   1.000
_cell.length_b   1.000
_cell.length_c   1.000
_cell.angle_alpha   90.00
_cell.angle_beta   90.00
_cell.angle_gamma   90.00
#
_symmetry.space_group_name_H-M   'P 1'
#
loop_
_entity.id
_entity.type
_entity.pdbx_description
1 polymer ?
#
loop_
_entity_poly.entity_id
_entity_poly.type
_entity_poly.pdbx_seq_one_letter_code
_entity_poly.pdbx_strand_id
1 'polypeptide(L)'
;MKAFAVALLGLFVLTPVAEARTRLSGAGASFPSKIYSRWFYDLAKEKGPRVNYQAVGSGSGRKAFIDETVNFGASDDPMKQKDIDKVTRGLVQIPMTGGTIAFGYNNPGCDLKLTQQQAVEVAMGIIDNWKELGCDDQKLTWAHRSDGSGTTKAFTNSMQAFSETWTLGTGKSVAWPVGVGGKGN
;
A
#
# COMPACT_ATOMS: atom_id res chain seq x y z
N MET A 1 15.72 -14.53 -81.98
CA MET A 1 15.77 -14.80 -80.53
C MET A 1 15.38 -13.53 -79.80
N LYS A 2 14.17 -13.51 -79.21
CA LYS A 2 13.63 -12.36 -78.45
C LYS A 2 13.78 -12.65 -76.97
N ALA A 3 14.60 -11.82 -76.26
CA ALA A 3 14.79 -11.95 -74.77
C ALA A 3 13.65 -11.24 -74.11
N PHE A 4 12.88 -11.99 -73.25
CA PHE A 4 11.89 -11.42 -72.32
C PHE A 4 12.60 -11.06 -71.04
N ALA A 5 12.65 -9.78 -70.74
CA ALA A 5 13.06 -9.29 -69.37
C ALA A 5 11.87 -9.30 -68.44
N VAL A 6 11.91 -10.18 -67.45
CA VAL A 6 10.93 -10.21 -66.35
C VAL A 6 11.40 -9.23 -65.25
N ALA A 7 10.69 -8.10 -65.12
CA ALA A 7 10.91 -7.17 -64.05
C ALA A 7 10.19 -7.67 -62.77
N LEU A 8 10.94 -8.15 -61.78
CA LEU A 8 10.43 -8.49 -60.46
C LEU A 8 10.17 -7.20 -59.67
N LEU A 9 8.90 -6.78 -59.58
CA LEU A 9 8.48 -5.69 -58.72
C LEU A 9 8.42 -6.22 -57.28
N GLY A 10 9.45 -5.91 -56.47
CA GLY A 10 9.47 -6.24 -55.07
C GLY A 10 8.45 -5.38 -54.27
N LEU A 11 7.37 -6.00 -53.83
CA LEU A 11 6.38 -5.37 -52.94
C LEU A 11 6.97 -5.25 -51.53
N PHE A 12 7.53 -4.09 -51.19
CA PHE A 12 7.91 -3.78 -49.83
C PHE A 12 6.63 -3.61 -49.00
N VAL A 13 6.24 -4.64 -48.24
CA VAL A 13 5.19 -4.56 -47.22
C VAL A 13 5.79 -3.84 -46.03
N LEU A 14 5.49 -2.55 -45.90
CA LEU A 14 5.74 -1.77 -44.69
C LEU A 14 4.80 -2.33 -43.58
N THR A 15 5.28 -3.32 -42.82
CA THR A 15 4.61 -3.74 -41.59
C THR A 15 4.73 -2.61 -40.57
N PRO A 16 3.62 -2.07 -40.03
CA PRO A 16 3.72 -1.09 -38.98
C PRO A 16 4.42 -1.75 -37.77
N VAL A 17 5.58 -1.24 -37.39
CA VAL A 17 6.23 -1.61 -36.14
C VAL A 17 5.33 -1.13 -35.03
N ALA A 18 4.56 -2.03 -34.43
CA ALA A 18 3.77 -1.71 -33.24
C ALA A 18 4.74 -1.32 -32.13
N GLU A 19 4.78 -0.04 -31.79
CA GLU A 19 5.60 0.48 -30.71
C GLU A 19 5.19 -0.22 -29.40
N ALA A 20 6.04 -1.11 -28.92
CA ALA A 20 5.78 -1.88 -27.72
C ALA A 20 5.78 -0.92 -26.51
N ARG A 21 4.61 -0.66 -25.94
CA ARG A 21 4.49 0.21 -24.77
C ARG A 21 5.30 -0.34 -23.61
N THR A 22 6.08 0.52 -22.97
CA THR A 22 6.82 0.19 -21.74
C THR A 22 5.87 -0.36 -20.68
N ARG A 23 6.28 -1.46 -20.05
CA ARG A 23 5.57 -2.07 -18.94
C ARG A 23 6.35 -1.83 -17.65
N LEU A 24 5.67 -1.34 -16.63
CA LEU A 24 6.24 -1.13 -15.30
C LEU A 24 5.52 -2.00 -14.28
N SER A 25 6.28 -2.58 -13.37
CA SER A 25 5.77 -3.32 -12.23
C SER A 25 6.03 -2.55 -10.95
N GLY A 26 5.04 -2.49 -10.08
CA GLY A 26 5.17 -1.90 -8.75
C GLY A 26 4.51 -2.76 -7.69
N ALA A 27 4.98 -2.63 -6.45
CA ALA A 27 4.36 -3.31 -5.32
C ALA A 27 4.46 -2.45 -4.06
N GLY A 28 3.52 -2.60 -3.12
CA GLY A 28 3.65 -1.93 -1.85
C GLY A 28 2.35 -1.59 -1.14
N ALA A 29 2.33 -0.42 -0.54
CA ALA A 29 1.25 0.06 0.30
C ALA A 29 -0.13 -0.14 -0.33
N SER A 30 -1.07 -0.68 0.44
CA SER A 30 -2.46 -0.83 0.00
C SER A 30 -3.25 0.49 0.14
N PHE A 31 -2.82 1.38 1.03
CA PHE A 31 -3.43 2.68 1.25
C PHE A 31 -3.65 3.50 -0.04
N PRO A 32 -2.65 3.73 -0.92
CA PRO A 32 -2.84 4.52 -2.14
C PRO A 32 -3.37 3.71 -3.33
N SER A 33 -3.64 2.40 -3.19
CA SER A 33 -3.89 1.50 -4.32
C SER A 33 -5.07 1.92 -5.19
N LYS A 34 -6.13 2.49 -4.60
CA LYS A 34 -7.32 2.94 -5.34
C LYS A 34 -7.01 4.13 -6.25
N ILE A 35 -6.30 5.14 -5.73
CA ILE A 35 -5.91 6.30 -6.53
C ILE A 35 -4.86 5.92 -7.58
N TYR A 36 -3.90 5.06 -7.23
CA TYR A 36 -2.91 4.53 -8.17
C TYR A 36 -3.55 3.78 -9.34
N SER A 37 -4.53 2.92 -9.07
CA SER A 37 -5.27 2.22 -10.14
C SER A 37 -5.93 3.19 -11.10
N ARG A 38 -6.47 4.30 -10.59
CA ARG A 38 -7.08 5.35 -11.42
C ARG A 38 -6.02 6.07 -12.25
N TRP A 39 -4.93 6.52 -11.64
CA TRP A 39 -3.86 7.22 -12.35
C TRP A 39 -3.19 6.35 -13.41
N PHE A 40 -2.93 5.07 -13.13
CA PHE A 40 -2.33 4.15 -14.10
C PHE A 40 -3.27 3.84 -15.26
N TYR A 41 -4.57 3.78 -15.01
CA TYR A 41 -5.57 3.63 -16.06
C TYR A 41 -5.58 4.86 -16.99
N ASP A 42 -5.61 6.06 -16.43
CA ASP A 42 -5.63 7.30 -17.20
C ASP A 42 -4.31 7.48 -17.97
N LEU A 43 -3.16 7.21 -17.36
CA LEU A 43 -1.86 7.19 -18.02
C LEU A 43 -1.80 6.24 -19.23
N ALA A 44 -2.38 5.05 -19.09
CA ALA A 44 -2.45 4.08 -20.18
C ALA A 44 -3.35 4.55 -21.34
N LYS A 45 -4.40 5.32 -21.07
CA LYS A 45 -5.25 5.96 -22.09
C LYS A 45 -4.48 7.02 -22.89
N GLU A 46 -3.62 7.78 -22.26
CA GLU A 46 -2.76 8.80 -22.86
C GLU A 46 -1.54 8.19 -23.60
N LYS A 47 -1.59 6.90 -23.91
CA LYS A 47 -0.50 6.14 -24.56
C LYS A 47 0.79 6.06 -23.73
N GLY A 48 0.77 6.40 -22.45
CA GLY A 48 1.87 6.22 -21.53
C GLY A 48 2.15 4.75 -21.18
N PRO A 49 3.13 4.46 -20.31
CA PRO A 49 3.47 3.10 -19.90
C PRO A 49 2.27 2.39 -19.25
N ARG A 50 2.23 1.06 -19.42
CA ARG A 50 1.30 0.21 -18.68
C ARG A 50 1.90 -0.16 -17.35
N VAL A 51 1.21 0.19 -16.26
CA VAL A 51 1.67 -0.09 -14.90
C VAL A 51 0.85 -1.23 -14.29
N ASN A 52 1.53 -2.24 -13.77
CA ASN A 52 0.93 -3.28 -12.91
C ASN A 52 1.37 -3.02 -11.47
N TYR A 53 0.41 -2.79 -10.57
CA TYR A 53 0.68 -2.51 -9.17
C TYR A 53 0.03 -3.56 -8.26
N GLN A 54 0.83 -4.11 -7.34
CA GLN A 54 0.41 -5.10 -6.36
C GLN A 54 0.31 -4.46 -4.96
N ALA A 55 -0.90 -4.36 -4.43
CA ALA A 55 -1.18 -3.82 -3.10
C ALA A 55 -0.93 -4.89 -2.01
N VAL A 56 0.32 -5.14 -1.68
CA VAL A 56 0.79 -6.21 -0.77
C VAL A 56 1.29 -5.70 0.59
N GLY A 57 1.07 -4.42 0.87
CA GLY A 57 1.56 -3.73 2.07
C GLY A 57 2.96 -3.15 1.92
N SER A 58 3.22 -2.06 2.67
CA SER A 58 4.48 -1.30 2.60
C SER A 58 5.71 -2.14 2.90
N GLY A 59 5.61 -3.13 3.78
CA GLY A 59 6.73 -4.02 4.11
C GLY A 59 7.15 -4.88 2.93
N SER A 60 6.19 -5.57 2.30
CA SER A 60 6.44 -6.43 1.13
C SER A 60 6.89 -5.63 -0.09
N GLY A 61 6.30 -4.44 -0.31
CA GLY A 61 6.70 -3.56 -1.41
C GLY A 61 8.12 -3.06 -1.28
N ARG A 62 8.55 -2.67 -0.07
CA ARG A 62 9.93 -2.28 0.21
C ARG A 62 10.90 -3.44 -0.07
N LYS A 63 10.56 -4.66 0.40
CA LYS A 63 11.37 -5.84 0.13
C LYS A 63 11.47 -6.11 -1.37
N ALA A 64 10.37 -6.12 -2.10
CA ALA A 64 10.36 -6.35 -3.54
C ALA A 64 11.20 -5.32 -4.33
N PHE A 65 11.24 -4.05 -3.86
CA PHE A 65 12.08 -3.01 -4.44
C PHE A 65 13.57 -3.24 -4.17
N ILE A 66 13.94 -3.63 -2.94
CA ILE A 66 15.32 -3.96 -2.57
C ILE A 66 15.80 -5.19 -3.34
N ASP A 67 14.95 -6.22 -3.46
CA ASP A 67 15.24 -7.47 -4.20
C ASP A 67 15.17 -7.29 -5.73
N GLU A 68 14.92 -6.07 -6.21
CA GLU A 68 14.84 -5.70 -7.64
C GLU A 68 13.78 -6.46 -8.44
N THR A 69 12.78 -7.04 -7.80
CA THR A 69 11.69 -7.79 -8.45
C THR A 69 10.60 -6.89 -9.03
N VAL A 70 10.61 -5.60 -8.70
CA VAL A 70 9.71 -4.56 -9.23
C VAL A 70 10.48 -3.30 -9.62
N ASN A 71 9.90 -2.50 -10.53
CA ASN A 71 10.51 -1.24 -10.96
C ASN A 71 10.39 -0.14 -9.89
N PHE A 72 9.29 -0.15 -9.11
CA PHE A 72 9.09 0.80 -8.03
C PHE A 72 8.38 0.16 -6.83
N GLY A 73 8.67 0.68 -5.65
CA GLY A 73 7.99 0.31 -4.41
C GLY A 73 7.14 1.47 -3.89
N ALA A 74 6.01 1.19 -3.22
CA ALA A 74 5.25 2.20 -2.50
C ALA A 74 5.18 1.89 -1.00
N SER A 75 5.30 2.93 -0.19
CA SER A 75 5.29 2.82 1.28
C SER A 75 4.64 4.05 1.91
N ASP A 76 3.88 3.86 2.98
CA ASP A 76 3.26 4.94 3.75
C ASP A 76 4.28 5.63 4.69
N ASP A 77 5.47 5.06 4.83
CA ASP A 77 6.58 5.67 5.56
C ASP A 77 7.89 5.60 4.76
N PRO A 78 8.81 6.55 4.95
CA PRO A 78 10.08 6.56 4.24
C PRO A 78 10.95 5.36 4.62
N MET A 79 11.87 4.99 3.73
CA MET A 79 12.88 3.98 4.03
C MET A 79 13.89 4.52 5.03
N LYS A 80 14.28 3.66 5.99
CA LYS A 80 15.38 3.97 6.90
C LYS A 80 16.73 3.79 6.19
N GLN A 81 17.76 4.51 6.63
CA GLN A 81 19.09 4.44 6.01
C GLN A 81 19.59 3.01 5.83
N LYS A 82 19.46 2.16 6.85
CA LYS A 82 19.85 0.75 6.78
C LYS A 82 19.20 -0.08 5.67
N ASP A 83 18.03 0.36 5.17
CA ASP A 83 17.33 -0.30 4.05
C ASP A 83 17.71 0.37 2.72
N ILE A 84 17.99 1.68 2.74
CA ILE A 84 18.52 2.43 1.59
C ILE A 84 19.88 1.84 1.18
N ASP A 85 20.74 1.55 2.14
CA ASP A 85 22.08 1.01 1.92
C ASP A 85 22.08 -0.36 1.21
N LYS A 86 20.93 -1.05 1.21
CA LYS A 86 20.75 -2.33 0.50
C LYS A 86 20.33 -2.17 -0.96
N VAL A 87 19.99 -0.97 -1.38
CA VAL A 87 19.49 -0.71 -2.75
C VAL A 87 20.66 -0.45 -3.68
N THR A 88 21.01 -1.42 -4.51
CA THR A 88 22.21 -1.37 -5.38
C THR A 88 22.05 -0.42 -6.56
N ARG A 89 20.82 -0.26 -7.08
CA ARG A 89 20.50 0.56 -8.27
C ARG A 89 20.19 2.04 -7.94
N GLY A 90 20.37 2.45 -6.70
CA GLY A 90 20.00 3.79 -6.25
C GLY A 90 18.51 3.91 -5.90
N LEU A 91 18.17 4.97 -5.18
CA LEU A 91 16.83 5.23 -4.66
C LEU A 91 16.52 6.73 -4.72
N VAL A 92 15.33 7.04 -5.21
CA VAL A 92 14.66 8.33 -5.01
C VAL A 92 13.31 8.06 -4.34
N GLN A 93 13.01 8.79 -3.26
CA GLN A 93 11.72 8.72 -2.58
C GLN A 93 10.91 9.98 -2.90
N ILE A 94 9.72 9.80 -3.45
CA ILE A 94 8.85 10.88 -3.90
C ILE A 94 7.53 10.80 -3.13
N PRO A 95 7.13 11.86 -2.40
CA PRO A 95 5.77 11.96 -1.85
C PRO A 95 4.74 12.03 -2.98
N MET A 96 3.78 11.09 -3.03
CA MET A 96 2.80 10.99 -4.10
C MET A 96 1.41 11.42 -3.66
N THR A 97 0.98 11.00 -2.47
CA THR A 97 -0.36 11.28 -1.94
C THR A 97 -0.35 11.14 -0.42
N GLY A 98 -1.33 11.71 0.23
CA GLY A 98 -1.53 11.62 1.68
C GLY A 98 -2.99 11.37 2.03
N GLY A 99 -3.22 11.00 3.28
CA GLY A 99 -4.55 10.79 3.83
C GLY A 99 -4.50 10.65 5.35
N THR A 100 -5.66 10.52 5.95
CA THR A 100 -5.82 10.35 7.39
C THR A 100 -6.03 8.88 7.75
N ILE A 101 -5.65 8.50 8.96
CA ILE A 101 -5.99 7.22 9.57
C ILE A 101 -7.17 7.48 10.50
N ALA A 102 -8.23 6.72 10.35
CA ALA A 102 -9.43 6.82 11.15
C ALA A 102 -9.81 5.45 11.74
N PHE A 103 -10.49 5.45 12.88
CA PHE A 103 -11.15 4.26 13.40
C PHE A 103 -12.47 4.06 12.66
N GLY A 104 -12.58 2.97 11.92
CA GLY A 104 -13.85 2.49 11.40
C GLY A 104 -14.49 1.55 12.41
N TYR A 105 -15.78 1.70 12.69
CA TYR A 105 -16.50 0.81 13.60
C TYR A 105 -17.89 0.47 13.07
N ASN A 106 -18.40 -0.65 13.55
CA ASN A 106 -19.76 -1.11 13.26
C ASN A 106 -20.47 -1.40 14.59
N ASN A 107 -21.16 -0.39 15.09
CA ASN A 107 -22.09 -0.49 16.22
C ASN A 107 -23.22 0.52 15.98
N PRO A 108 -24.33 0.10 15.30
CA PRO A 108 -25.44 0.99 14.99
C PRO A 108 -26.05 1.60 16.28
N GLY A 109 -26.26 2.92 16.26
CA GLY A 109 -26.76 3.66 17.41
C GLY A 109 -25.73 4.19 18.39
N CYS A 110 -24.46 3.78 18.24
CA CYS A 110 -23.35 4.31 19.05
C CYS A 110 -22.72 5.53 18.36
N ASP A 111 -22.76 6.71 18.98
CA ASP A 111 -22.00 7.89 18.59
C ASP A 111 -20.63 7.88 19.27
N LEU A 112 -19.70 7.12 18.72
CA LEU A 112 -18.39 6.86 19.31
C LEU A 112 -17.50 8.12 19.35
N LYS A 113 -17.07 8.52 20.53
CA LYS A 113 -16.10 9.58 20.76
C LYS A 113 -15.00 9.08 21.68
N LEU A 114 -13.85 8.79 21.11
CA LEU A 114 -12.70 8.28 21.87
C LEU A 114 -11.78 9.42 22.31
N THR A 115 -11.38 9.38 23.57
CA THR A 115 -10.17 10.08 24.01
C THR A 115 -8.93 9.35 23.49
N GLN A 116 -7.77 10.02 23.53
CA GLN A 116 -6.50 9.38 23.15
C GLN A 116 -6.20 8.15 24.02
N GLN A 117 -6.47 8.23 25.32
CA GLN A 117 -6.31 7.12 26.25
C GLN A 117 -7.21 5.94 25.89
N GLN A 118 -8.50 6.16 25.64
CA GLN A 118 -9.44 5.11 25.25
C GLN A 118 -9.04 4.46 23.91
N ALA A 119 -8.52 5.23 22.95
CA ALA A 119 -8.03 4.69 21.69
C ALA A 119 -6.89 3.68 21.92
N VAL A 120 -5.97 3.99 22.82
CA VAL A 120 -4.89 3.08 23.24
C VAL A 120 -5.45 1.87 23.96
N GLU A 121 -6.35 2.05 24.92
CA GLU A 121 -6.93 0.97 25.74
C GLU A 121 -7.73 -0.04 24.91
N VAL A 122 -8.48 0.42 23.90
CA VAL A 122 -9.17 -0.45 22.94
C VAL A 122 -8.15 -1.27 22.13
N ALA A 123 -7.11 -0.64 21.59
CA ALA A 123 -6.11 -1.33 20.81
C ALA A 123 -5.24 -2.30 21.63
N MET A 124 -5.11 -2.04 22.92
CA MET A 124 -4.43 -2.91 23.90
C MET A 124 -5.34 -4.02 24.46
N GLY A 125 -6.65 -3.96 24.18
CA GLY A 125 -7.63 -4.91 24.72
C GLY A 125 -7.93 -4.72 26.21
N ILE A 126 -7.63 -3.56 26.76
CA ILE A 126 -8.01 -3.17 28.12
C ILE A 126 -9.50 -2.85 28.15
N ILE A 127 -9.99 -2.12 27.14
CA ILE A 127 -11.42 -1.95 26.86
C ILE A 127 -11.81 -3.02 25.83
N ASP A 128 -12.66 -3.94 26.20
CA ASP A 128 -13.14 -5.04 25.37
C ASP A 128 -14.68 -5.12 25.23
N ASN A 129 -15.38 -4.14 25.79
CA ASN A 129 -16.82 -4.02 25.72
C ASN A 129 -17.24 -2.60 25.33
N TRP A 130 -18.19 -2.49 24.40
CA TRP A 130 -18.73 -1.22 23.93
C TRP A 130 -19.40 -0.37 25.03
N LYS A 131 -19.90 -1.03 26.09
CA LYS A 131 -20.48 -0.36 27.26
C LYS A 131 -19.48 0.58 27.96
N GLU A 132 -18.21 0.23 27.98
CA GLU A 132 -17.16 1.06 28.57
C GLU A 132 -16.92 2.36 27.78
N LEU A 133 -17.40 2.40 26.54
CA LEU A 133 -17.37 3.56 25.67
C LEU A 133 -18.71 4.31 25.59
N GLY A 134 -19.65 3.96 26.47
CA GLY A 134 -20.97 4.61 26.52
C GLY A 134 -22.00 4.09 25.51
N CYS A 135 -21.77 2.91 24.95
CA CYS A 135 -22.66 2.25 23.99
C CYS A 135 -23.32 1.01 24.62
N ASP A 136 -23.93 0.15 23.80
CA ASP A 136 -24.62 -1.06 24.24
C ASP A 136 -23.66 -2.09 24.87
N ASP A 137 -24.18 -2.95 25.78
CA ASP A 137 -23.41 -4.01 26.37
C ASP A 137 -23.13 -5.14 25.38
N GLN A 138 -22.10 -4.95 24.56
CA GLN A 138 -21.64 -5.87 23.55
C GLN A 138 -20.13 -5.98 23.57
N LYS A 139 -19.62 -7.18 23.28
CA LYS A 139 -18.17 -7.42 23.15
C LYS A 139 -17.60 -6.60 22.01
N LEU A 140 -16.51 -5.89 22.26
CA LEU A 140 -15.73 -5.18 21.28
C LEU A 140 -14.69 -6.14 20.66
N THR A 141 -14.60 -6.19 19.33
CA THR A 141 -13.56 -6.92 18.62
C THR A 141 -12.67 -5.95 17.87
N TRP A 142 -11.41 -5.90 18.21
CA TRP A 142 -10.41 -5.11 17.52
C TRP A 142 -9.99 -5.78 16.21
N ALA A 143 -10.03 -5.06 15.09
CA ALA A 143 -9.51 -5.54 13.81
C ALA A 143 -8.24 -4.77 13.43
N HIS A 144 -7.18 -5.47 13.12
CA HIS A 144 -5.87 -4.90 12.81
C HIS A 144 -5.24 -5.53 11.57
N ARG A 145 -4.17 -4.93 11.07
CA ARG A 145 -3.39 -5.50 9.96
C ARG A 145 -2.52 -6.66 10.43
N SER A 146 -2.52 -7.74 9.66
CA SER A 146 -1.66 -8.92 9.85
C SER A 146 -0.43 -8.93 8.95
N ASP A 147 -0.33 -7.99 7.99
CA ASP A 147 0.80 -7.83 7.08
C ASP A 147 1.67 -6.63 7.46
N GLY A 148 2.83 -6.48 6.82
CA GLY A 148 3.75 -5.36 7.04
C GLY A 148 3.19 -4.03 6.55
N SER A 149 2.37 -3.36 7.37
CA SER A 149 1.59 -2.17 7.03
C SER A 149 2.29 -0.87 7.42
N GLY A 150 2.40 0.07 6.46
CA GLY A 150 2.81 1.44 6.74
C GLY A 150 1.77 2.20 7.58
N THR A 151 0.48 1.93 7.37
CA THR A 151 -0.61 2.46 8.19
C THR A 151 -0.48 2.01 9.65
N THR A 152 -0.15 0.73 9.90
CA THR A 152 0.15 0.24 11.26
C THR A 152 1.34 0.99 11.87
N LYS A 153 2.38 1.28 11.09
CA LYS A 153 3.53 2.07 11.59
C LYS A 153 3.11 3.47 12.02
N ALA A 154 2.32 4.18 11.23
CA ALA A 154 1.82 5.50 11.56
C ALA A 154 0.87 5.46 12.77
N PHE A 155 -0.04 4.49 12.80
CA PHE A 155 -0.96 4.25 13.92
C PHE A 155 -0.19 4.01 15.23
N THR A 156 0.75 3.08 15.24
CA THR A 156 1.52 2.74 16.46
C THR A 156 2.40 3.89 16.95
N ASN A 157 2.90 4.76 16.05
CA ASN A 157 3.56 6.01 16.44
C ASN A 157 2.60 6.95 17.19
N SER A 158 1.35 7.08 16.71
CA SER A 158 0.34 7.91 17.38
C SER A 158 -0.04 7.33 18.73
N MET A 159 -0.27 6.02 18.83
CA MET A 159 -0.60 5.36 20.10
C MET A 159 0.50 5.56 21.16
N GLN A 160 1.76 5.45 20.76
CA GLN A 160 2.89 5.69 21.66
C GLN A 160 2.99 7.16 22.11
N ALA A 161 2.57 8.09 21.26
CA ALA A 161 2.52 9.51 21.63
C ALA A 161 1.30 9.87 22.50
N PHE A 162 0.23 9.07 22.44
CA PHE A 162 -1.02 9.34 23.16
C PHE A 162 -0.97 8.90 24.63
N SER A 163 -0.31 7.78 24.94
CA SER A 163 -0.31 7.24 26.29
C SER A 163 0.87 6.31 26.57
N GLU A 164 1.41 6.38 27.78
CA GLU A 164 2.41 5.44 28.31
C GLU A 164 1.86 4.01 28.47
N THR A 165 0.52 3.85 28.50
CA THR A 165 -0.14 2.54 28.47
C THR A 165 0.21 1.74 27.21
N TRP A 166 0.60 2.41 26.09
CA TRP A 166 1.04 1.75 24.90
C TRP A 166 2.44 1.13 25.06
N THR A 167 2.49 -0.18 25.21
CA THR A 167 3.74 -0.92 25.46
C THR A 167 4.22 -1.78 24.27
N LEU A 168 3.45 -1.81 23.15
CA LEU A 168 3.77 -2.66 21.99
C LEU A 168 4.90 -2.09 21.10
N GLY A 169 5.37 -0.87 21.39
CA GLY A 169 6.34 -0.17 20.58
C GLY A 169 5.75 0.27 19.23
N THR A 170 6.61 0.61 18.28
CA THR A 170 6.20 1.14 16.98
C THR A 170 6.75 0.32 15.83
N GLY A 171 5.90 -0.04 14.87
CA GLY A 171 6.33 -0.87 13.75
C GLY A 171 5.29 -1.04 12.66
N LYS A 172 5.72 -1.61 11.51
CA LYS A 172 4.81 -2.05 10.46
C LYS A 172 4.01 -3.30 10.85
N SER A 173 4.46 -3.97 11.90
CA SER A 173 3.82 -5.08 12.59
C SER A 173 4.21 -5.00 14.05
N VAL A 174 3.29 -5.29 14.96
CA VAL A 174 3.48 -5.40 16.41
C VAL A 174 2.79 -6.68 16.89
N ALA A 175 3.16 -7.14 18.09
CA ALA A 175 2.51 -8.31 18.71
C ALA A 175 1.20 -7.87 19.37
N TRP A 176 0.12 -7.81 18.58
CA TRP A 176 -1.19 -7.42 19.06
C TRP A 176 -1.68 -8.37 20.15
N PRO A 177 -2.09 -7.86 21.34
CA PRO A 177 -2.56 -8.71 22.44
C PRO A 177 -3.95 -9.27 22.18
N VAL A 178 -4.75 -8.58 21.36
CA VAL A 178 -6.15 -8.91 21.06
C VAL A 178 -6.47 -8.64 19.61
N GLY A 179 -7.60 -9.15 19.16
CA GLY A 179 -8.21 -8.81 17.89
C GLY A 179 -8.01 -9.85 16.78
N VAL A 180 -8.44 -9.46 15.60
CA VAL A 180 -8.40 -10.28 14.39
C VAL A 180 -7.56 -9.60 13.32
N GLY A 181 -6.73 -10.35 12.65
CA GLY A 181 -5.83 -9.86 11.61
C GLY A 181 -6.42 -9.93 10.21
N GLY A 182 -6.35 -8.80 9.47
CA GLY A 182 -6.70 -8.71 8.05
C GLY A 182 -5.56 -8.19 7.20
N LYS A 183 -5.64 -8.35 5.87
CA LYS A 183 -4.68 -7.81 4.91
C LYS A 183 -5.30 -6.69 4.09
N GLY A 184 -4.49 -5.67 3.79
CA GLY A 184 -4.92 -4.53 2.99
C GLY A 184 -5.71 -3.46 3.78
N ASN A 185 -5.97 -2.35 3.14
CA ASN A 185 -6.82 -1.24 3.62
C ASN A 185 -8.10 -1.22 2.81
#